data_753b56e339b3bda6cccbc37ab14acc26
#
_entry.id   753b56e339b3bda6cccbc37ab14acc26
#
_cell.length_a   1.000
_cell.length_b   1.000
_cell.length_c   1.000
_cell.angle_alpha   90.00
_cell.angle_beta   90.00
_cell.angle_gamma   90.00
#
_symmetry.space_group_name_H-M   'P 1'
#
loop_
_entity.id
_entity.type
_entity.pdbx_description
1 polymer ?
#
loop_
_entity_poly.entity_id
_entity_poly.type
_entity_poly.pdbx_seq_one_letter_code
_entity_poly.pdbx_strand_id
1 'polypeptide(L)'
;MQINAIILQPNNPFKWAAGWNSPIYCDNRKTLSYPEIRNHIRQGLAAIVKNHYKGANVIAGVATAGIPHGALVAEELGLPFIYVRSKAKEHGKQNQIEGYFEEGQSVILVEDLISSGKSSLEAAAVLKEAGMNVKGMVSIFTYGFDAAVENFKNADCEYVSLCDYNTLLPQAIESQYIEKSDLSILKEWRENPSNWKK
;
A
#
# COMPACT_ATOMS: atom_id res chain seq x y z
N MET A 1 -8.61 -12.21 5.52
CA MET A 1 -8.71 -13.03 6.73
C MET A 1 -8.65 -14.54 6.42
N GLN A 2 -9.47 -15.11 5.54
CA GLN A 2 -9.48 -16.58 5.24
C GLN A 2 -8.10 -17.19 4.92
N ILE A 3 -7.24 -16.47 4.20
CA ILE A 3 -5.87 -16.90 3.87
C ILE A 3 -4.81 -16.40 4.86
N ASN A 4 -5.23 -15.82 5.99
CA ASN A 4 -4.35 -15.20 6.98
C ASN A 4 -3.40 -14.12 6.42
N ALA A 5 -3.79 -13.42 5.36
CA ALA A 5 -3.10 -12.22 4.91
C ALA A 5 -3.37 -11.05 5.87
N ILE A 6 -4.57 -11.00 6.45
CA ILE A 6 -4.92 -10.10 7.56
C ILE A 6 -5.34 -10.96 8.75
N ILE A 7 -4.77 -10.67 9.92
CA ILE A 7 -5.07 -11.34 11.19
C ILE A 7 -5.39 -10.26 12.22
N LEU A 8 -6.53 -10.39 12.90
CA LEU A 8 -6.94 -9.53 14.02
C LEU A 8 -6.84 -10.29 15.33
N GLN A 9 -6.11 -9.76 16.31
CA GLN A 9 -5.91 -10.32 17.64
C GLN A 9 -5.94 -9.21 18.70
N PRO A 10 -7.10 -8.63 19.01
CA PRO A 10 -7.23 -7.49 19.92
C PRO A 10 -6.75 -7.78 21.34
N ASN A 11 -6.90 -9.04 21.78
CA ASN A 11 -6.55 -9.48 23.14
C ASN A 11 -5.11 -10.04 23.26
N ASN A 12 -4.48 -10.41 22.13
CA ASN A 12 -3.09 -10.90 22.07
C ASN A 12 -2.33 -10.19 20.96
N PRO A 13 -1.92 -8.93 21.17
CA PRO A 13 -1.37 -8.10 20.12
C PRO A 13 -0.01 -8.59 19.58
N PHE A 14 0.21 -8.32 18.31
CA PHE A 14 1.51 -8.48 17.65
C PHE A 14 2.45 -7.35 18.07
N LYS A 15 3.74 -7.61 18.02
CA LYS A 15 4.78 -6.58 18.12
C LYS A 15 5.33 -6.28 16.72
N TRP A 16 5.10 -5.07 16.23
CA TRP A 16 5.65 -4.64 14.95
C TRP A 16 7.15 -4.38 15.02
N ALA A 17 7.83 -4.41 13.87
CA ALA A 17 9.27 -4.12 13.77
C ALA A 17 9.65 -2.72 14.31
N ALA A 18 8.72 -1.77 14.25
CA ALA A 18 8.86 -0.43 14.84
C ALA A 18 8.74 -0.43 16.38
N GLY A 19 8.51 -1.58 17.02
CA GLY A 19 8.39 -1.73 18.46
C GLY A 19 6.96 -1.48 19.00
N TRP A 20 5.99 -1.16 18.15
CA TRP A 20 4.62 -0.91 18.56
C TRP A 20 3.83 -2.20 18.76
N ASN A 21 2.94 -2.20 19.74
CA ASN A 21 1.94 -3.24 19.87
C ASN A 21 0.81 -2.99 18.85
N SER A 22 0.31 -4.03 18.23
CA SER A 22 -0.73 -3.93 17.21
C SER A 22 -1.72 -5.10 17.31
N PRO A 23 -3.04 -4.83 17.31
CA PRO A 23 -4.06 -5.89 17.27
C PRO A 23 -4.26 -6.45 15.87
N ILE A 24 -3.54 -5.93 14.86
CA ILE A 24 -3.62 -6.36 13.47
C ILE A 24 -2.24 -6.69 12.93
N TYR A 25 -2.16 -7.76 12.17
CA TYR A 25 -1.04 -8.10 11.30
C TYR A 25 -1.54 -8.21 9.87
N CYS A 26 -0.87 -7.51 8.95
CA CYS A 26 -1.19 -7.52 7.53
C CYS A 26 0.04 -7.92 6.72
N ASP A 27 -0.10 -8.97 5.89
CA ASP A 27 0.90 -9.44 4.94
C ASP A 27 0.23 -9.73 3.59
N ASN A 28 0.09 -8.68 2.79
CA ASN A 28 -0.55 -8.76 1.49
C ASN A 28 0.24 -9.61 0.48
N ARG A 29 1.52 -9.89 0.72
CA ARG A 29 2.33 -10.79 -0.12
C ARG A 29 1.76 -12.20 -0.21
N LYS A 30 1.07 -12.66 0.83
CA LYS A 30 0.37 -13.96 0.82
C LYS A 30 -0.68 -14.06 -0.28
N THR A 31 -1.29 -12.94 -0.67
CA THR A 31 -2.32 -12.91 -1.72
C THR A 31 -1.78 -13.36 -3.09
N LEU A 32 -0.48 -13.19 -3.32
CA LEU A 32 0.19 -13.60 -4.56
C LEU A 32 0.11 -15.10 -4.82
N SER A 33 0.06 -15.91 -3.75
CA SER A 33 0.00 -17.38 -3.82
C SER A 33 -1.41 -17.92 -4.12
N TYR A 34 -2.43 -17.05 -4.13
CA TYR A 34 -3.83 -17.42 -4.38
C TYR A 34 -4.32 -16.77 -5.68
N PRO A 35 -4.36 -17.50 -6.80
CA PRO A 35 -4.62 -16.93 -8.13
C PRO A 35 -5.93 -16.13 -8.22
N GLU A 36 -7.01 -16.59 -7.61
CA GLU A 36 -8.30 -15.89 -7.64
C GLU A 36 -8.23 -14.56 -6.89
N ILE A 37 -7.64 -14.55 -5.69
CA ILE A 37 -7.48 -13.34 -4.87
C ILE A 37 -6.52 -12.37 -5.56
N ARG A 38 -5.40 -12.88 -6.08
CA ARG A 38 -4.43 -12.09 -6.84
C ARG A 38 -5.07 -11.42 -8.06
N ASN A 39 -5.89 -12.15 -8.81
CA ASN A 39 -6.60 -11.61 -9.96
C ASN A 39 -7.62 -10.54 -9.56
N HIS A 40 -8.36 -10.76 -8.48
CA HIS A 40 -9.30 -9.77 -7.95
C HIS A 40 -8.58 -8.47 -7.56
N ILE A 41 -7.46 -8.56 -6.85
CA ILE A 41 -6.61 -7.41 -6.47
C ILE A 41 -6.10 -6.70 -7.72
N ARG A 42 -5.52 -7.44 -8.69
CA ARG A 42 -5.05 -6.89 -9.96
C ARG A 42 -6.13 -6.06 -10.66
N GLN A 43 -7.30 -6.65 -10.86
CA GLN A 43 -8.42 -6.00 -11.53
C GLN A 43 -8.93 -4.77 -10.77
N GLY A 44 -9.03 -4.87 -9.44
CA GLY A 44 -9.45 -3.77 -8.60
C GLY A 44 -8.49 -2.58 -8.65
N LEU A 45 -7.18 -2.82 -8.50
CA LEU A 45 -6.17 -1.77 -8.61
C LEU A 45 -6.13 -1.16 -10.02
N ALA A 46 -6.18 -1.98 -11.07
CA ALA A 46 -6.24 -1.50 -12.44
C ALA A 46 -7.48 -0.64 -12.71
N ALA A 47 -8.63 -1.02 -12.16
CA ALA A 47 -9.86 -0.24 -12.26
C ALA A 47 -9.74 1.14 -11.57
N ILE A 48 -9.09 1.21 -10.39
CA ILE A 48 -8.82 2.50 -9.74
C ILE A 48 -7.93 3.36 -10.65
N VAL A 49 -6.81 2.82 -11.15
CA VAL A 49 -5.91 3.57 -12.04
C VAL A 49 -6.68 4.10 -13.26
N LYS A 50 -7.46 3.26 -13.92
CA LYS A 50 -8.20 3.61 -15.14
C LYS A 50 -9.26 4.68 -14.90
N ASN A 51 -9.96 4.63 -13.78
CA ASN A 51 -11.10 5.50 -13.51
C ASN A 51 -10.70 6.80 -12.79
N HIS A 52 -9.72 6.73 -11.90
CA HIS A 52 -9.33 7.85 -11.05
C HIS A 52 -8.11 8.60 -11.58
N TYR A 53 -7.12 7.91 -12.17
CA TYR A 53 -5.87 8.50 -12.64
C TYR A 53 -5.74 8.47 -14.17
N LYS A 54 -6.57 9.26 -14.84
CA LYS A 54 -6.53 9.33 -16.31
C LYS A 54 -5.16 9.82 -16.81
N GLY A 55 -4.68 9.20 -17.89
CA GLY A 55 -3.43 9.60 -18.55
C GLY A 55 -2.17 9.05 -17.88
N ALA A 56 -2.27 7.99 -17.08
CA ALA A 56 -1.09 7.25 -16.65
C ALA A 56 -0.38 6.61 -17.87
N ASN A 57 0.93 6.76 -17.96
CA ASN A 57 1.75 6.19 -19.03
C ASN A 57 2.61 5.02 -18.54
N VAL A 58 2.91 4.99 -17.24
CA VAL A 58 3.79 4.02 -16.60
C VAL A 58 3.23 3.60 -15.25
N ILE A 59 3.42 2.35 -14.88
CA ILE A 59 3.15 1.85 -13.54
C ILE A 59 4.49 1.61 -12.83
N ALA A 60 4.60 2.09 -11.58
CA ALA A 60 5.79 1.91 -10.75
C ALA A 60 5.47 1.10 -9.48
N GLY A 61 6.10 -0.06 -9.32
CA GLY A 61 5.99 -0.84 -8.07
C GLY A 61 6.89 -0.28 -6.98
N VAL A 62 6.38 -0.13 -5.76
CA VAL A 62 7.19 0.20 -4.59
C VAL A 62 7.82 -1.07 -4.03
N ALA A 63 9.15 -1.11 -3.98
CA ALA A 63 9.84 -2.29 -3.47
C ALA A 63 9.63 -2.45 -1.95
N THR A 64 9.40 -3.67 -1.49
CA THR A 64 9.50 -4.92 -2.25
C THR A 64 8.13 -5.47 -2.66
N ALA A 65 7.13 -5.31 -1.81
CA ALA A 65 5.83 -5.98 -1.96
C ALA A 65 4.95 -5.38 -3.06
N GLY A 66 5.12 -4.09 -3.38
CA GLY A 66 4.44 -3.44 -4.50
C GLY A 66 4.92 -3.89 -5.88
N ILE A 67 6.12 -4.48 -6.00
CA ILE A 67 6.67 -4.92 -7.30
C ILE A 67 5.76 -5.92 -8.02
N PRO A 68 5.44 -7.09 -7.44
CA PRO A 68 4.62 -8.08 -8.14
C PRO A 68 3.21 -7.58 -8.44
N HIS A 69 2.61 -6.84 -7.53
CA HIS A 69 1.29 -6.25 -7.75
C HIS A 69 1.33 -5.18 -8.85
N GLY A 70 2.36 -4.34 -8.86
CA GLY A 70 2.56 -3.33 -9.91
C GLY A 70 2.75 -3.94 -11.29
N ALA A 71 3.53 -5.02 -11.39
CA ALA A 71 3.73 -5.73 -12.66
C ALA A 71 2.41 -6.30 -13.19
N LEU A 72 1.59 -6.90 -12.32
CA LEU A 72 0.28 -7.42 -12.69
C LEU A 72 -0.72 -6.32 -13.12
N VAL A 73 -0.67 -5.16 -12.45
CA VAL A 73 -1.50 -3.99 -12.81
C VAL A 73 -1.05 -3.42 -14.17
N ALA A 74 0.26 -3.32 -14.41
CA ALA A 74 0.80 -2.86 -15.67
C ALA A 74 0.39 -3.77 -16.84
N GLU A 75 0.46 -5.10 -16.65
CA GLU A 75 -0.02 -6.10 -17.61
C GLU A 75 -1.51 -5.92 -17.90
N GLU A 76 -2.36 -5.78 -16.88
CA GLU A 76 -3.81 -5.58 -17.01
C GLU A 76 -4.16 -4.31 -17.80
N LEU A 77 -3.35 -3.26 -17.66
CA LEU A 77 -3.53 -1.97 -18.33
C LEU A 77 -2.82 -1.86 -19.68
N GLY A 78 -1.94 -2.81 -20.03
CA GLY A 78 -1.08 -2.73 -21.21
C GLY A 78 -0.07 -1.58 -21.14
N LEU A 79 0.39 -1.23 -19.93
CA LEU A 79 1.32 -0.13 -19.69
C LEU A 79 2.73 -0.63 -19.36
N PRO A 80 3.78 0.17 -19.66
CA PRO A 80 5.13 -0.08 -19.19
C PRO A 80 5.20 -0.19 -17.67
N PHE A 81 6.14 -1.02 -17.18
CA PHE A 81 6.38 -1.25 -15.76
C PHE A 81 7.82 -0.91 -15.37
N ILE A 82 7.94 -0.19 -14.28
CA ILE A 82 9.20 0.10 -13.57
C ILE A 82 9.01 -0.21 -12.09
N TYR A 83 10.10 -0.24 -11.31
CA TYR A 83 9.95 -0.29 -9.85
C TYR A 83 11.01 0.55 -9.14
N VAL A 84 10.69 1.03 -7.95
CA VAL A 84 11.55 1.86 -7.12
C VAL A 84 12.05 1.04 -5.94
N ARG A 85 13.38 0.93 -5.81
CA ARG A 85 14.05 0.24 -4.70
C ARG A 85 14.07 1.12 -3.45
N SER A 86 14.06 0.48 -2.29
CA SER A 86 14.16 1.18 -1.00
C SER A 86 15.52 1.85 -0.75
N LYS A 87 16.58 1.38 -1.43
CA LYS A 87 17.94 1.94 -1.33
C LYS A 87 18.61 1.98 -2.69
N ALA A 88 19.42 3.02 -2.92
CA ALA A 88 20.29 3.10 -4.09
C ALA A 88 21.32 1.96 -4.10
N LYS A 89 21.78 1.54 -5.28
CA LYS A 89 23.00 0.72 -5.41
C LYS A 89 24.20 1.53 -4.96
N GLU A 90 25.24 0.88 -4.43
CA GLU A 90 26.45 1.53 -3.88
C GLU A 90 27.19 2.48 -4.87
N HIS A 91 26.86 2.46 -6.14
CA HIS A 91 27.49 3.23 -7.20
C HIS A 91 26.51 4.21 -7.91
N GLY A 92 25.91 5.17 -7.16
CA GLY A 92 25.21 6.32 -7.72
C GLY A 92 23.70 6.39 -7.43
N LYS A 93 23.21 7.61 -7.15
CA LYS A 93 21.81 7.89 -6.79
C LYS A 93 20.80 7.58 -7.93
N GLN A 94 21.24 7.52 -9.17
CA GLN A 94 20.39 7.23 -10.35
C GLN A 94 19.90 5.77 -10.43
N ASN A 95 20.32 4.89 -9.51
CA ASN A 95 20.05 3.44 -9.56
C ASN A 95 18.96 2.96 -8.58
N GLN A 96 18.03 3.82 -8.17
CA GLN A 96 16.86 3.37 -7.39
C GLN A 96 15.69 2.93 -8.26
N ILE A 97 15.60 3.46 -9.50
CA ILE A 97 14.56 3.09 -10.45
C ILE A 97 15.10 1.99 -11.35
N GLU A 98 14.38 0.91 -11.46
CA GLU A 98 14.70 -0.21 -12.35
C GLU A 98 13.63 -0.32 -13.43
N GLY A 99 14.09 -0.46 -14.68
CA GLY A 99 13.29 -0.43 -15.90
C GLY A 99 13.59 0.81 -16.73
N TYR A 100 12.91 0.91 -17.87
CA TYR A 100 13.07 2.06 -18.79
C TYR A 100 11.89 3.03 -18.61
N PHE A 101 12.18 4.30 -18.57
CA PHE A 101 11.21 5.40 -18.53
C PHE A 101 11.78 6.63 -19.24
N GLU A 102 10.92 7.56 -19.57
CA GLU A 102 11.28 8.86 -20.17
C GLU A 102 10.84 9.99 -19.24
N GLU A 103 11.62 11.06 -19.21
CA GLU A 103 11.28 12.28 -18.47
C GLU A 103 9.93 12.84 -18.97
N GLY A 104 9.11 13.34 -18.04
CA GLY A 104 7.78 13.85 -18.32
C GLY A 104 6.67 12.80 -18.39
N GLN A 105 6.99 11.50 -18.41
CA GLN A 105 5.95 10.47 -18.35
C GLN A 105 5.14 10.54 -17.05
N SER A 106 3.82 10.32 -17.17
CA SER A 106 2.91 10.25 -16.04
C SER A 106 2.92 8.87 -15.40
N VAL A 107 3.25 8.77 -14.11
CA VAL A 107 3.42 7.51 -13.40
C VAL A 107 2.44 7.38 -12.23
N ILE A 108 1.92 6.17 -12.03
CA ILE A 108 1.17 5.75 -10.84
C ILE A 108 1.99 4.73 -10.08
N LEU A 109 2.14 4.95 -8.76
CA LEU A 109 2.78 3.99 -7.89
C LEU A 109 1.77 2.92 -7.43
N VAL A 110 2.27 1.70 -7.28
CA VAL A 110 1.53 0.57 -6.70
C VAL A 110 2.25 0.10 -5.44
N GLU A 111 1.51 0.08 -4.33
CA GLU A 111 1.97 -0.36 -3.02
C GLU A 111 1.08 -1.51 -2.51
N ASP A 112 1.58 -2.32 -1.60
CA ASP A 112 0.75 -3.36 -0.96
C ASP A 112 0.04 -2.83 0.29
N LEU A 113 0.71 -1.99 1.08
CA LEU A 113 0.23 -1.54 2.38
C LEU A 113 0.70 -0.13 2.70
N ILE A 114 -0.23 0.78 2.98
CA ILE A 114 0.07 2.11 3.50
C ILE A 114 -0.16 2.14 5.02
N SER A 115 0.93 2.31 5.78
CA SER A 115 0.92 2.59 7.21
C SER A 115 1.06 4.10 7.45
N SER A 116 2.28 4.61 7.65
CA SER A 116 2.54 6.05 7.69
C SER A 116 2.77 6.69 6.32
N GLY A 117 2.93 5.87 5.28
CA GLY A 117 3.25 6.32 3.92
C GLY A 117 4.71 6.72 3.70
N LYS A 118 5.58 6.64 4.70
CA LYS A 118 6.96 7.15 4.59
C LYS A 118 7.72 6.51 3.43
N SER A 119 7.85 5.20 3.38
CA SER A 119 8.56 4.49 2.30
C SER A 119 7.94 4.71 0.93
N SER A 120 6.61 4.76 0.88
CA SER A 120 5.85 4.99 -0.34
C SER A 120 6.10 6.39 -0.91
N LEU A 121 6.15 7.40 -0.03
CA LEU A 121 6.43 8.78 -0.42
C LEU A 121 7.91 9.01 -0.77
N GLU A 122 8.84 8.29 -0.13
CA GLU A 122 10.25 8.26 -0.55
C GLU A 122 10.38 7.75 -2.00
N ALA A 123 9.63 6.71 -2.37
CA ALA A 123 9.61 6.22 -3.75
C ALA A 123 8.99 7.25 -4.71
N ALA A 124 7.92 7.94 -4.32
CA ALA A 124 7.33 9.01 -5.12
C ALA A 124 8.30 10.19 -5.33
N ALA A 125 9.07 10.57 -4.30
CA ALA A 125 10.08 11.60 -4.40
C ALA A 125 11.19 11.22 -5.40
N VAL A 126 11.68 9.97 -5.37
CA VAL A 126 12.67 9.46 -6.32
C VAL A 126 12.19 9.58 -7.78
N LEU A 127 10.92 9.27 -8.04
CA LEU A 127 10.33 9.40 -9.38
C LEU A 127 10.17 10.87 -9.81
N LYS A 128 9.77 11.76 -8.89
CA LYS A 128 9.70 13.20 -9.13
C LYS A 128 11.09 13.79 -9.43
N GLU A 129 12.13 13.39 -8.67
CA GLU A 129 13.53 13.80 -8.91
C GLU A 129 14.08 13.30 -10.26
N ALA A 130 13.57 12.16 -10.75
CA ALA A 130 13.90 11.64 -12.08
C ALA A 130 13.11 12.30 -13.22
N GLY A 131 12.37 13.38 -12.95
CA GLY A 131 11.62 14.12 -13.95
C GLY A 131 10.27 13.50 -14.33
N MET A 132 9.78 12.51 -13.61
CA MET A 132 8.47 11.91 -13.88
C MET A 132 7.34 12.71 -13.24
N ASN A 133 6.17 12.69 -13.87
CA ASN A 133 4.97 13.30 -13.37
C ASN A 133 4.19 12.28 -12.51
N VAL A 134 4.42 12.27 -11.20
CA VAL A 134 3.72 11.39 -10.25
C VAL A 134 2.28 11.84 -10.11
N LYS A 135 1.34 11.05 -10.63
CA LYS A 135 -0.11 11.32 -10.58
C LYS A 135 -0.75 10.90 -9.27
N GLY A 136 -0.18 9.93 -8.58
CA GLY A 136 -0.65 9.40 -7.32
C GLY A 136 -0.24 7.96 -7.09
N MET A 137 -0.91 7.34 -6.13
CA MET A 137 -0.60 5.98 -5.68
C MET A 137 -1.87 5.14 -5.49
N VAL A 138 -1.78 3.86 -5.80
CA VAL A 138 -2.82 2.89 -5.45
C VAL A 138 -2.24 1.83 -4.51
N SER A 139 -3.04 1.36 -3.55
CA SER A 139 -2.61 0.30 -2.65
C SER A 139 -3.70 -0.74 -2.40
N ILE A 140 -3.30 -1.92 -1.92
CA ILE A 140 -4.26 -2.96 -1.55
C ILE A 140 -4.96 -2.57 -0.25
N PHE A 141 -4.19 -2.10 0.75
CA PHE A 141 -4.73 -1.80 2.07
C PHE A 141 -4.08 -0.56 2.68
N THR A 142 -4.86 0.19 3.46
CA THR A 142 -4.36 1.25 4.33
C THR A 142 -4.93 1.12 5.74
N TYR A 143 -4.11 1.42 6.76
CA TYR A 143 -4.63 1.60 8.12
C TYR A 143 -5.39 2.92 8.29
N GLY A 144 -5.22 3.86 7.35
CA GLY A 144 -5.86 5.18 7.37
C GLY A 144 -5.43 6.03 8.57
N PHE A 145 -4.19 5.89 9.04
CA PHE A 145 -3.66 6.74 10.11
C PHE A 145 -3.64 8.21 9.71
N ASP A 146 -3.97 9.10 10.63
CA ASP A 146 -3.97 10.54 10.38
C ASP A 146 -2.60 11.04 9.90
N ALA A 147 -1.51 10.48 10.47
CA ALA A 147 -0.14 10.75 10.01
C ALA A 147 0.08 10.38 8.53
N ALA A 148 -0.55 9.32 8.01
CA ALA A 148 -0.46 9.00 6.60
C ALA A 148 -1.19 10.05 5.75
N VAL A 149 -2.41 10.42 6.14
CA VAL A 149 -3.20 11.45 5.45
C VAL A 149 -2.43 12.77 5.36
N GLU A 150 -1.84 13.21 6.46
CA GLU A 150 -1.03 14.43 6.51
C GLU A 150 0.24 14.32 5.65
N ASN A 151 0.96 13.20 5.73
CA ASN A 151 2.19 12.99 4.95
C ASN A 151 1.91 13.02 3.45
N PHE A 152 0.87 12.34 2.98
CA PHE A 152 0.48 12.33 1.57
C PHE A 152 0.01 13.70 1.09
N LYS A 153 -0.74 14.43 1.91
CA LYS A 153 -1.16 15.81 1.64
C LYS A 153 0.05 16.74 1.51
N ASN A 154 1.00 16.66 2.44
CA ASN A 154 2.20 17.52 2.44
C ASN A 154 3.14 17.20 1.26
N ALA A 155 3.13 15.96 0.76
CA ALA A 155 3.91 15.53 -0.39
C ALA A 155 3.24 15.81 -1.74
N ASP A 156 2.02 16.40 -1.73
CA ASP A 156 1.20 16.57 -2.94
C ASP A 156 1.15 15.25 -3.75
N CYS A 157 0.72 14.19 -3.08
CA CYS A 157 0.60 12.86 -3.66
C CYS A 157 -0.70 12.22 -3.16
N GLU A 158 -1.69 12.11 -4.02
CA GLU A 158 -2.95 11.44 -3.68
C GLU A 158 -2.75 9.92 -3.63
N TYR A 159 -3.52 9.23 -2.77
CA TYR A 159 -3.56 7.78 -2.79
C TYR A 159 -4.98 7.24 -2.65
N VAL A 160 -5.23 6.11 -3.30
CA VAL A 160 -6.48 5.36 -3.21
C VAL A 160 -6.17 3.91 -2.90
N SER A 161 -6.86 3.34 -1.90
CA SER A 161 -6.69 1.93 -1.50
C SER A 161 -7.94 1.12 -1.82
N LEU A 162 -7.76 -0.16 -2.15
CA LEU A 162 -8.88 -1.10 -2.38
C LEU A 162 -9.70 -1.32 -1.09
N CYS A 163 -9.01 -1.33 0.04
CA CYS A 163 -9.63 -1.53 1.34
C CYS A 163 -8.90 -0.70 2.41
N ASP A 164 -9.62 -0.29 3.43
CA ASP A 164 -9.08 0.39 4.61
C ASP A 164 -9.50 -0.31 5.90
N TYR A 165 -8.91 0.15 7.00
CA TYR A 165 -9.16 -0.41 8.32
C TYR A 165 -10.62 -0.25 8.78
N ASN A 166 -11.26 0.87 8.46
CA ASN A 166 -12.64 1.13 8.86
C ASN A 166 -13.63 0.23 8.12
N THR A 167 -13.37 -0.03 6.84
CA THR A 167 -14.16 -0.97 6.02
C THR A 167 -13.91 -2.44 6.43
N LEU A 168 -12.68 -2.77 6.86
CA LEU A 168 -12.33 -4.11 7.30
C LEU A 168 -13.11 -4.54 8.56
N LEU A 169 -13.27 -3.67 9.56
CA LEU A 169 -13.83 -4.05 10.84
C LEU A 169 -15.29 -4.54 10.78
N PRO A 170 -16.23 -3.84 10.09
CA PRO A 170 -17.58 -4.34 9.91
C PRO A 170 -17.62 -5.73 9.24
N GLN A 171 -16.78 -5.93 8.22
CA GLN A 171 -16.70 -7.20 7.52
C GLN A 171 -16.15 -8.33 8.40
N ALA A 172 -15.19 -8.00 9.30
CA ALA A 172 -14.66 -8.96 10.26
C ALA A 172 -15.72 -9.41 11.29
N ILE A 173 -16.63 -8.52 11.70
CA ILE A 173 -17.75 -8.85 12.59
C ILE A 173 -18.78 -9.69 11.83
N GLU A 174 -19.19 -9.28 10.64
CA GLU A 174 -20.19 -9.99 9.83
C GLU A 174 -19.75 -11.42 9.55
N SER A 175 -18.47 -11.63 9.27
CA SER A 175 -17.86 -12.95 9.07
C SER A 175 -17.54 -13.70 10.38
N GLN A 176 -17.91 -13.17 11.54
CA GLN A 176 -17.63 -13.74 12.87
C GLN A 176 -16.15 -14.00 13.14
N TYR A 177 -15.28 -13.21 12.52
CA TYR A 177 -13.83 -13.29 12.72
C TYR A 177 -13.39 -12.61 14.02
N ILE A 178 -14.12 -11.57 14.44
CA ILE A 178 -14.01 -10.86 15.71
C ILE A 178 -15.40 -10.64 16.31
N GLU A 179 -15.46 -10.35 17.61
CA GLU A 179 -16.70 -9.99 18.29
C GLU A 179 -16.96 -8.47 18.25
N LYS A 180 -18.22 -8.08 18.43
CA LYS A 180 -18.58 -6.65 18.53
C LYS A 180 -17.88 -5.95 19.71
N SER A 181 -17.64 -6.67 20.79
CA SER A 181 -16.91 -6.22 21.98
C SER A 181 -15.46 -5.80 21.67
N ASP A 182 -14.83 -6.36 20.62
CA ASP A 182 -13.46 -6.03 20.22
C ASP A 182 -13.32 -4.68 19.53
N LEU A 183 -14.43 -4.11 19.03
CA LEU A 183 -14.40 -2.88 18.25
C LEU A 183 -13.81 -1.69 19.00
N SER A 184 -14.08 -1.55 20.30
CA SER A 184 -13.54 -0.44 21.09
C SER A 184 -12.02 -0.46 21.13
N ILE A 185 -11.44 -1.64 21.38
CA ILE A 185 -10.00 -1.86 21.44
C ILE A 185 -9.34 -1.58 20.07
N LEU A 186 -9.97 -2.05 18.99
CA LEU A 186 -9.46 -1.88 17.64
C LEU A 186 -9.50 -0.41 17.19
N LYS A 187 -10.55 0.34 17.52
CA LYS A 187 -10.65 1.78 17.26
C LYS A 187 -9.64 2.59 18.06
N GLU A 188 -9.52 2.31 19.36
CA GLU A 188 -8.52 2.95 20.24
C GLU A 188 -7.10 2.80 19.69
N TRP A 189 -6.75 1.60 19.23
CA TRP A 189 -5.44 1.38 18.61
C TRP A 189 -5.22 2.27 17.38
N ARG A 190 -6.21 2.37 16.49
CA ARG A 190 -6.09 3.15 15.26
C ARG A 190 -5.89 4.64 15.55
N GLU A 191 -6.50 5.18 16.60
CA GLU A 191 -6.38 6.57 17.00
C GLU A 191 -4.99 6.90 17.55
N ASN A 192 -4.36 5.98 18.27
CA ASN A 192 -3.02 6.19 18.86
C ASN A 192 -2.13 4.95 18.81
N PRO A 193 -1.74 4.48 17.61
CA PRO A 193 -1.06 3.19 17.45
C PRO A 193 0.32 3.14 18.12
N SER A 194 1.03 4.27 18.19
CA SER A 194 2.37 4.33 18.77
C SER A 194 2.40 4.25 20.30
N ASN A 195 1.31 4.52 20.98
CA ASN A 195 1.21 4.53 22.44
C ASN A 195 0.24 3.48 23.00
N TRP A 196 -0.45 2.74 22.14
CA TRP A 196 -1.42 1.75 22.54
C TRP A 196 -0.75 0.55 23.22
N LYS A 197 -1.22 0.20 24.45
CA LYS A 197 -0.71 -0.90 25.28
C LYS A 197 0.84 -0.92 25.41
N LYS A 198 1.43 0.26 25.63
CA LYS A 198 2.86 0.37 26.02
C LYS A 198 3.12 -0.27 27.37
#